data_1a26912f24b4fa26f3a97150cb0dfd61
#
_entry.id   1a26912f24b4fa26f3a97150cb0dfd61
#
_cell.length_a   1.000
_cell.length_b   1.000
_cell.length_c   1.000
_cell.angle_alpha   90.00
_cell.angle_beta   90.00
_cell.angle_gamma   90.00
#
_symmetry.space_group_name_H-M   'P 1'
#
loop_
_entity.id
_entity.type
_entity.pdbx_description
1 polymer ?
#
loop_
_entity_poly.entity_id
_entity_poly.type
_entity_poly.pdbx_seq_one_letter_code
_entity_poly.pdbx_strand_id
1 'polypeptide(L)'
;KVKLRTSIMQVSLDAVKANLICGKDTLKEDYKSSVFFFWNKVPVGIARAIVWADGFIADSDTLYVHEGQTTQKDFYLTDRVIQLQAVTVKGKIPAMVYRGDTIRFNPQGINILEDDVARNILEQMPGVEVSEKSVKVAGKDVEKTYVDGKKIFGENPMNALNHLPANDVVYISAYDEDEHKEQTRKNRKGKKRRVLNIETKSKLVNSKEGNLIASIGGNMEKKQLADHDVRYGIGGTFNFFSEKMLVAINAMHNNLNRATNQPQMFLSTKNPSQTYSENSFGGINLSRRWEKETGFYKEIKGSYQFARSATEANTRTEQEYFATDAFWQKSYLNQYQNTNQYNKHTMSTGFSMNDKKWGNLIIDYTLSTNHSKQHTLQQITNSIDEIQSTGILQQNGNGKSQEMQGAVSWNKFFGDWNYSVNANYSNSSSNGENTK
;
A
#
# COMPACT_ATOMS: atom_id res chain seq x y z
N LYS A 1 -71.02 -1.00 25.03
CA LYS A 1 -70.73 -1.96 23.95
C LYS A 1 -69.70 -1.33 23.03
N VAL A 2 -68.53 -1.91 22.94
CA VAL A 2 -67.46 -1.41 22.06
C VAL A 2 -67.38 -2.30 20.84
N LYS A 3 -67.51 -1.71 19.65
CA LYS A 3 -67.42 -2.44 18.37
C LYS A 3 -66.11 -2.10 17.71
N LEU A 4 -65.30 -3.10 17.41
CA LEU A 4 -64.05 -2.94 16.68
C LEU A 4 -64.28 -3.13 15.18
N ARG A 5 -63.75 -2.17 14.39
CA ARG A 5 -63.58 -2.34 12.94
C ARG A 5 -62.12 -2.19 12.57
N THR A 6 -61.61 -3.05 11.72
CA THR A 6 -60.28 -2.92 11.13
C THR A 6 -60.37 -2.23 9.78
N SER A 7 -59.38 -1.44 9.44
CA SER A 7 -59.27 -0.76 8.15
C SER A 7 -59.05 -1.70 6.93
N ILE A 8 -58.76 -2.98 7.16
CA ILE A 8 -58.52 -3.99 6.15
C ILE A 8 -59.67 -5.01 6.18
N MET A 9 -60.41 -5.13 5.10
CA MET A 9 -61.36 -6.23 4.88
C MET A 9 -60.59 -7.53 4.78
N GLN A 10 -60.82 -8.49 5.71
CA GLN A 10 -60.36 -9.91 5.69
C GLN A 10 -59.15 -10.27 6.53
N VAL A 11 -58.81 -9.58 7.62
CA VAL A 11 -57.89 -10.16 8.58
C VAL A 11 -58.66 -10.61 9.81
N SER A 12 -58.61 -11.90 10.15
CA SER A 12 -59.07 -12.40 11.45
C SER A 12 -58.09 -11.90 12.52
N LEU A 13 -58.57 -11.03 13.42
CA LEU A 13 -57.77 -10.55 14.54
C LEU A 13 -57.74 -11.67 15.60
N ASP A 14 -56.63 -12.44 15.67
CA ASP A 14 -56.50 -13.61 16.53
C ASP A 14 -56.42 -13.29 18.04
N ALA A 15 -56.09 -12.04 18.42
CA ALA A 15 -56.11 -11.61 19.81
C ALA A 15 -56.22 -10.08 19.89
N VAL A 16 -57.38 -9.55 20.15
CA VAL A 16 -57.60 -8.14 20.46
C VAL A 16 -57.72 -7.93 21.94
N LYS A 17 -57.10 -6.94 22.48
CA LYS A 17 -57.12 -6.56 23.87
C LYS A 17 -57.72 -5.16 24.00
N ALA A 18 -58.50 -4.99 25.09
CA ALA A 18 -59.09 -3.70 25.40
C ALA A 18 -59.03 -3.41 26.90
N ASN A 19 -58.72 -2.20 27.24
CA ASN A 19 -58.78 -1.68 28.61
C ASN A 19 -59.79 -0.52 28.67
N LEU A 20 -60.64 -0.54 29.71
CA LEU A 20 -61.49 0.59 30.03
C LEU A 20 -61.01 1.21 31.35
N ILE A 21 -60.56 2.43 31.33
CA ILE A 21 -60.01 3.14 32.47
C ILE A 21 -61.11 4.10 33.00
N CYS A 22 -61.55 3.84 34.24
CA CYS A 22 -62.57 4.63 34.91
C CYS A 22 -61.97 5.25 36.19
N GLY A 23 -61.49 6.49 36.10
CA GLY A 23 -60.78 7.14 37.21
C GLY A 23 -59.47 6.38 37.55
N LYS A 24 -59.40 5.75 38.74
CA LYS A 24 -58.24 4.98 39.17
C LYS A 24 -58.34 3.48 38.82
N ASP A 25 -59.49 3.02 38.38
CA ASP A 25 -59.75 1.62 38.10
C ASP A 25 -59.59 1.33 36.61
N THR A 26 -58.95 0.18 36.30
CA THR A 26 -58.78 -0.32 34.94
C THR A 26 -59.48 -1.66 34.80
N LEU A 27 -60.48 -1.71 33.96
CA LEU A 27 -61.15 -2.96 33.55
C LEU A 27 -60.51 -3.50 32.29
N LYS A 28 -59.92 -4.69 32.40
CA LYS A 28 -59.19 -5.35 31.26
C LYS A 28 -60.09 -6.43 30.68
N GLU A 29 -60.09 -6.51 29.36
CA GLU A 29 -60.73 -7.57 28.60
C GLU A 29 -59.80 -8.10 27.49
N ASP A 30 -59.57 -9.41 27.49
CA ASP A 30 -58.79 -10.11 26.48
C ASP A 30 -59.72 -11.04 25.69
N TYR A 31 -59.95 -10.78 24.42
CA TYR A 31 -60.78 -11.66 23.61
C TYR A 31 -59.94 -12.30 22.49
N LYS A 32 -60.09 -13.61 22.34
CA LYS A 32 -59.59 -14.36 21.18
C LYS A 32 -60.73 -14.37 20.16
N SER A 33 -60.48 -13.81 18.97
CA SER A 33 -61.40 -13.82 17.81
C SER A 33 -62.77 -13.12 17.98
N SER A 34 -62.88 -12.12 18.83
CA SER A 34 -64.11 -11.34 18.93
C SER A 34 -63.88 -9.87 18.51
N VAL A 35 -64.80 -9.29 17.75
CA VAL A 35 -64.81 -7.88 17.35
C VAL A 35 -65.62 -6.99 18.31
N PHE A 36 -66.12 -7.54 19.43
CA PHE A 36 -66.92 -6.80 20.41
C PHE A 36 -66.37 -6.99 21.81
N PHE A 37 -66.26 -5.90 22.56
CA PHE A 37 -65.96 -5.84 23.99
C PHE A 37 -67.16 -5.35 24.76
N PHE A 38 -67.44 -5.98 25.94
CA PHE A 38 -68.57 -5.61 26.79
C PHE A 38 -68.07 -5.46 28.20
N TRP A 39 -68.24 -4.28 28.78
CA TRP A 39 -68.01 -4.06 30.21
C TRP A 39 -69.35 -3.87 30.88
N ASN A 40 -69.64 -4.67 31.87
CA ASN A 40 -70.83 -4.59 32.71
C ASN A 40 -70.50 -3.87 34.04
N LYS A 41 -71.47 -3.11 34.59
CA LYS A 41 -71.31 -2.41 35.86
C LYS A 41 -70.15 -1.40 35.84
N VAL A 42 -70.06 -0.60 34.79
CA VAL A 42 -69.06 0.48 34.67
C VAL A 42 -69.52 1.64 35.51
N PRO A 43 -68.64 2.27 36.31
CA PRO A 43 -68.98 3.51 37.06
C PRO A 43 -69.46 4.64 36.14
N VAL A 44 -70.45 5.40 36.60
CA VAL A 44 -70.97 6.58 35.90
C VAL A 44 -69.91 7.67 35.85
N GLY A 45 -69.71 8.29 34.70
CA GLY A 45 -68.72 9.33 34.50
C GLY A 45 -67.89 9.18 33.24
N ILE A 46 -66.71 9.79 33.25
CA ILE A 46 -65.75 9.73 32.10
C ILE A 46 -64.96 8.45 32.20
N ALA A 47 -64.94 7.68 31.10
CA ALA A 47 -64.10 6.49 30.93
C ALA A 47 -63.28 6.59 29.65
N ARG A 48 -62.03 6.16 29.68
CA ARG A 48 -61.15 6.08 28.49
C ARG A 48 -61.01 4.61 28.09
N ALA A 49 -61.39 4.31 26.86
CA ALA A 49 -61.17 2.98 26.29
C ALA A 49 -59.90 3.00 25.43
N ILE A 50 -59.06 1.97 25.57
CA ILE A 50 -57.84 1.74 24.78
C ILE A 50 -57.95 0.37 24.18
N VAL A 51 -57.77 0.26 22.89
CA VAL A 51 -57.85 -1.02 22.15
C VAL A 51 -56.62 -1.22 21.35
N TRP A 52 -56.05 -2.44 21.40
CA TRP A 52 -54.85 -2.78 20.62
C TRP A 52 -54.88 -4.25 20.19
N ALA A 53 -54.14 -4.53 19.16
CA ALA A 53 -53.86 -5.92 18.70
C ALA A 53 -52.42 -5.97 18.17
N ASP A 54 -51.83 -7.17 18.14
CA ASP A 54 -50.50 -7.37 17.62
C ASP A 54 -50.45 -7.03 16.11
N GLY A 55 -49.46 -6.25 15.69
CA GLY A 55 -49.33 -5.77 14.33
C GLY A 55 -50.14 -4.49 13.99
N PHE A 56 -50.88 -3.93 14.96
CA PHE A 56 -51.66 -2.72 14.77
C PHE A 56 -51.23 -1.61 15.73
N ILE A 57 -51.54 -0.38 15.38
CA ILE A 57 -51.40 0.81 16.26
C ILE A 57 -52.61 0.84 17.20
N ALA A 58 -52.32 0.96 18.49
CA ALA A 58 -53.40 1.10 19.48
C ALA A 58 -54.26 2.32 19.22
N ASP A 59 -55.58 2.19 19.33
CA ASP A 59 -56.53 3.29 19.28
C ASP A 59 -57.14 3.53 20.63
N SER A 60 -57.45 4.79 20.95
CA SER A 60 -58.07 5.16 22.24
C SER A 60 -59.06 6.32 22.11
N ASP A 61 -60.16 6.25 22.87
CA ASP A 61 -61.13 7.32 22.89
C ASP A 61 -61.76 7.46 24.30
N THR A 62 -62.32 8.62 24.57
CA THR A 62 -62.99 8.92 25.80
C THR A 62 -64.50 8.74 25.63
N LEU A 63 -65.11 8.06 26.59
CA LEU A 63 -66.51 7.70 26.63
C LEU A 63 -67.18 8.36 27.85
N TYR A 64 -68.43 8.77 27.68
CA TYR A 64 -69.27 9.19 28.80
C TYR A 64 -70.26 8.10 29.15
N VAL A 65 -70.17 7.60 30.38
CA VAL A 65 -71.03 6.52 30.90
C VAL A 65 -72.14 7.18 31.71
N HIS A 66 -73.40 6.93 31.30
CA HIS A 66 -74.57 7.38 31.95
C HIS A 66 -75.30 6.22 32.65
N GLU A 67 -75.98 6.53 33.78
CA GLU A 67 -76.72 5.53 34.52
C GLU A 67 -77.88 4.97 33.70
N GLY A 68 -77.98 3.62 33.70
CA GLY A 68 -79.04 2.90 33.00
C GLY A 68 -78.92 2.89 31.46
N GLN A 69 -77.85 3.48 30.90
CA GLN A 69 -77.64 3.54 29.45
C GLN A 69 -76.49 2.65 28.99
N THR A 70 -76.58 2.21 27.73
CA THR A 70 -75.47 1.50 27.07
C THR A 70 -74.76 2.44 26.10
N THR A 71 -73.49 2.75 26.38
CA THR A 71 -72.65 3.54 25.48
C THR A 71 -71.94 2.59 24.48
N GLN A 72 -72.00 2.91 23.19
CA GLN A 72 -71.33 2.15 22.13
C GLN A 72 -70.34 3.05 21.40
N LYS A 73 -69.13 2.51 21.14
CA LYS A 73 -68.09 3.19 20.39
C LYS A 73 -67.39 2.22 19.47
N ASP A 74 -67.11 2.63 18.26
CA ASP A 74 -66.32 1.89 17.26
C ASP A 74 -64.86 2.39 17.31
N PHE A 75 -63.88 1.47 17.27
CA PHE A 75 -62.48 1.70 17.22
C PHE A 75 -61.93 1.18 15.90
N TYR A 76 -60.96 1.93 15.31
CA TYR A 76 -60.34 1.60 14.04
C TYR A 76 -58.84 1.39 14.25
N LEU A 77 -58.37 0.15 14.22
CA LEU A 77 -56.95 -0.17 14.32
C LEU A 77 -56.31 -0.03 12.96
N THR A 78 -55.20 0.70 12.89
CA THR A 78 -54.42 0.90 11.69
C THR A 78 -53.20 -0.02 11.71
N ASP A 79 -52.85 -0.59 10.57
CA ASP A 79 -51.69 -1.47 10.44
C ASP A 79 -50.42 -0.74 10.88
N ARG A 80 -49.62 -1.41 11.71
CA ARG A 80 -48.28 -0.97 12.04
C ARG A 80 -47.35 -1.34 10.90
N VAL A 81 -47.14 -0.44 9.94
CA VAL A 81 -46.13 -0.64 8.90
C VAL A 81 -44.76 -0.60 9.56
N ILE A 82 -44.16 -1.76 9.73
CA ILE A 82 -42.77 -1.88 10.10
C ILE A 82 -41.98 -1.65 8.79
N GLN A 83 -41.47 -0.44 8.61
CA GLN A 83 -40.43 -0.20 7.60
C GLN A 83 -39.20 -1.01 8.03
N LEU A 84 -39.01 -2.18 7.44
CA LEU A 84 -37.75 -2.89 7.54
C LEU A 84 -36.68 -1.99 6.93
N GLN A 85 -35.72 -1.56 7.74
CA GLN A 85 -34.54 -0.92 7.20
C GLN A 85 -33.93 -1.87 6.16
N ALA A 86 -33.71 -1.36 4.96
CA ALA A 86 -33.07 -2.13 3.91
C ALA A 86 -31.75 -2.63 4.45
N VAL A 87 -31.61 -3.96 4.59
CA VAL A 87 -30.33 -4.58 4.90
C VAL A 87 -29.47 -4.44 3.66
N THR A 88 -28.63 -3.41 3.66
CA THR A 88 -27.60 -3.28 2.63
C THR A 88 -26.55 -4.35 2.93
N VAL A 89 -26.62 -5.46 2.22
CA VAL A 89 -25.54 -6.47 2.22
C VAL A 89 -24.36 -5.83 1.50
N LYS A 90 -23.44 -5.24 2.22
CA LYS A 90 -22.13 -4.88 1.70
C LYS A 90 -21.39 -6.17 1.42
N GLY A 91 -21.48 -6.68 0.20
CA GLY A 91 -20.62 -7.76 -0.25
C GLY A 91 -19.16 -7.32 -0.11
N LYS A 92 -18.30 -8.14 0.51
CA LYS A 92 -16.85 -7.91 0.46
C LYS A 92 -16.43 -8.00 -1.00
N ILE A 93 -15.90 -6.89 -1.52
CA ILE A 93 -15.31 -6.88 -2.85
C ILE A 93 -14.04 -7.75 -2.77
N PRO A 94 -13.90 -8.79 -3.58
CA PRO A 94 -12.72 -9.64 -3.53
C PRO A 94 -11.49 -8.83 -3.97
N ALA A 95 -10.40 -8.97 -3.20
CA ALA A 95 -9.12 -8.31 -3.52
C ALA A 95 -8.51 -8.81 -4.83
N MET A 96 -8.83 -10.04 -5.25
CA MET A 96 -8.33 -10.66 -6.46
C MET A 96 -9.45 -11.41 -7.20
N VAL A 97 -9.49 -11.26 -8.53
CA VAL A 97 -10.45 -11.95 -9.41
C VAL A 97 -9.73 -12.46 -10.65
N TYR A 98 -10.04 -13.69 -11.05
CA TYR A 98 -9.59 -14.25 -12.33
C TYR A 98 -10.62 -13.93 -13.43
N ARG A 99 -10.15 -13.39 -14.55
CA ARG A 99 -10.93 -13.19 -15.78
C ARG A 99 -10.20 -13.83 -16.96
N GLY A 100 -10.53 -15.08 -17.25
CA GLY A 100 -9.79 -15.87 -18.23
C GLY A 100 -8.34 -16.10 -17.81
N ASP A 101 -7.38 -15.66 -18.60
CA ASP A 101 -5.93 -15.73 -18.32
C ASP A 101 -5.38 -14.50 -17.58
N THR A 102 -6.25 -13.54 -17.28
CA THR A 102 -5.90 -12.28 -16.59
C THR A 102 -6.26 -12.35 -15.11
N ILE A 103 -5.31 -12.03 -14.26
CA ILE A 103 -5.51 -11.84 -12.82
C ILE A 103 -5.73 -10.35 -12.59
N ARG A 104 -6.87 -9.99 -12.01
CA ARG A 104 -7.19 -8.61 -11.65
C ARG A 104 -7.15 -8.42 -10.14
N PHE A 105 -6.36 -7.48 -9.69
CA PHE A 105 -6.24 -7.06 -8.30
C PHE A 105 -7.05 -5.79 -8.07
N ASN A 106 -7.89 -5.83 -7.04
CA ASN A 106 -8.79 -4.73 -6.70
C ASN A 106 -8.35 -4.06 -5.38
N PRO A 107 -7.89 -2.80 -5.44
CA PRO A 107 -7.48 -2.07 -4.25
C PRO A 107 -8.59 -1.88 -3.21
N GLN A 108 -9.86 -1.88 -3.62
CA GLN A 108 -11.00 -1.73 -2.71
C GLN A 108 -11.19 -2.94 -1.77
N GLY A 109 -10.55 -4.06 -2.07
CA GLY A 109 -10.57 -5.28 -1.26
C GLY A 109 -9.55 -5.31 -0.12
N ILE A 110 -8.69 -4.28 -0.01
CA ILE A 110 -7.61 -4.18 0.98
C ILE A 110 -7.64 -2.81 1.67
N ASN A 111 -6.87 -2.71 2.76
CA ASN A 111 -6.71 -1.44 3.46
C ASN A 111 -5.53 -0.66 2.85
N ILE A 112 -5.81 0.53 2.32
CA ILE A 112 -4.84 1.42 1.69
C ILE A 112 -4.71 2.67 2.56
N LEU A 113 -3.49 3.05 2.88
CA LEU A 113 -3.15 4.30 3.56
C LEU A 113 -3.01 5.44 2.52
N GLU A 114 -3.09 6.68 2.98
CA GLU A 114 -3.02 7.86 2.09
C GLU A 114 -1.68 7.98 1.34
N ASP A 115 -0.61 7.52 1.97
CA ASP A 115 0.75 7.58 1.46
C ASP A 115 1.20 6.30 0.72
N ASP A 116 0.32 5.29 0.60
CA ASP A 116 0.62 4.07 -0.12
C ASP A 116 0.77 4.31 -1.63
N VAL A 117 1.67 3.52 -2.23
CA VAL A 117 1.87 3.46 -3.68
C VAL A 117 1.35 2.14 -4.26
N ALA A 118 1.28 2.02 -5.57
CA ALA A 118 0.80 0.83 -6.26
C ALA A 118 1.54 -0.46 -5.84
N ARG A 119 2.79 -0.36 -5.42
CA ARG A 119 3.57 -1.45 -4.84
C ARG A 119 2.93 -2.00 -3.57
N ASN A 120 2.48 -1.13 -2.65
CA ASN A 120 1.87 -1.54 -1.39
C ASN A 120 0.55 -2.29 -1.59
N ILE A 121 -0.18 -1.97 -2.67
CA ILE A 121 -1.34 -2.77 -3.10
C ILE A 121 -0.90 -4.21 -3.40
N LEU A 122 0.13 -4.38 -4.22
CA LEU A 122 0.60 -5.70 -4.63
C LEU A 122 1.21 -6.52 -3.49
N GLU A 123 1.87 -5.87 -2.53
CA GLU A 123 2.43 -6.52 -1.33
C GLU A 123 1.35 -7.19 -0.46
N GLN A 124 0.11 -6.69 -0.51
CA GLN A 124 -1.03 -7.24 0.23
C GLN A 124 -1.84 -8.27 -0.58
N MET A 125 -1.48 -8.51 -1.86
CA MET A 125 -2.26 -9.40 -2.73
C MET A 125 -1.80 -10.85 -2.63
N PRO A 126 -2.73 -11.81 -2.58
CA PRO A 126 -2.38 -13.22 -2.57
C PRO A 126 -1.71 -13.62 -3.89
N GLY A 127 -0.67 -14.45 -3.82
CA GLY A 127 0.08 -14.95 -4.97
C GLY A 127 0.99 -13.93 -5.65
N VAL A 128 1.28 -12.82 -4.96
CA VAL A 128 2.23 -11.80 -5.41
C VAL A 128 3.42 -11.76 -4.45
N GLU A 129 4.62 -11.78 -5.00
CA GLU A 129 5.88 -11.62 -4.28
C GLU A 129 6.54 -10.32 -4.76
N VAL A 130 6.72 -9.37 -3.86
CA VAL A 130 7.34 -8.09 -4.17
C VAL A 130 8.68 -7.99 -3.46
N SER A 131 9.73 -7.71 -4.23
CA SER A 131 11.07 -7.42 -3.73
C SER A 131 11.47 -5.98 -4.04
N GLU A 132 12.64 -5.54 -3.61
CA GLU A 132 13.13 -4.20 -3.93
C GLU A 132 13.31 -3.96 -5.44
N LYS A 133 13.63 -5.00 -6.20
CA LYS A 133 14.02 -4.90 -7.62
C LYS A 133 13.07 -5.58 -8.58
N SER A 134 12.18 -6.44 -8.09
CA SER A 134 11.30 -7.25 -8.94
C SER A 134 9.97 -7.54 -8.28
N VAL A 135 9.00 -7.87 -9.10
CA VAL A 135 7.70 -8.38 -8.65
C VAL A 135 7.40 -9.68 -9.41
N LYS A 136 6.86 -10.67 -8.68
CA LYS A 136 6.34 -11.91 -9.26
C LYS A 136 4.86 -12.02 -9.03
N VAL A 137 4.14 -12.48 -10.02
CA VAL A 137 2.70 -12.74 -9.94
C VAL A 137 2.44 -14.18 -10.36
N ALA A 138 1.83 -14.96 -9.47
CA ALA A 138 1.59 -16.40 -9.68
C ALA A 138 2.87 -17.15 -10.09
N GLY A 139 4.00 -16.87 -9.39
CA GLY A 139 5.30 -17.50 -9.60
C GLY A 139 6.06 -17.05 -10.86
N LYS A 140 5.53 -16.11 -11.65
CA LYS A 140 6.18 -15.58 -12.85
C LYS A 140 6.71 -14.17 -12.62
N ASP A 141 7.96 -13.91 -13.03
CA ASP A 141 8.53 -12.57 -12.98
C ASP A 141 7.80 -11.63 -13.94
N VAL A 142 7.45 -10.43 -13.44
CA VAL A 142 6.88 -9.36 -14.26
C VAL A 142 8.00 -8.65 -15.00
N GLU A 143 7.91 -8.66 -16.32
CA GLU A 143 8.93 -8.05 -17.17
C GLU A 143 8.61 -6.60 -17.54
N LYS A 144 7.31 -6.23 -17.57
CA LYS A 144 6.87 -4.88 -17.96
C LYS A 144 5.67 -4.43 -17.14
N THR A 145 5.58 -3.13 -16.92
CA THR A 145 4.40 -2.49 -16.35
C THR A 145 3.88 -1.40 -17.26
N TYR A 146 2.60 -1.50 -17.58
CA TYR A 146 1.84 -0.48 -18.30
C TYR A 146 1.02 0.34 -17.29
N VAL A 147 0.76 1.58 -17.62
CA VAL A 147 -0.19 2.43 -16.90
C VAL A 147 -1.18 2.95 -17.93
N ASP A 148 -2.46 2.65 -17.72
CA ASP A 148 -3.56 2.92 -18.66
C ASP A 148 -3.26 2.41 -20.08
N GLY A 149 -2.64 1.22 -20.18
CA GLY A 149 -2.21 0.61 -21.43
C GLY A 149 -0.97 1.24 -22.07
N LYS A 150 -0.35 2.24 -21.46
CA LYS A 150 0.83 2.95 -21.99
C LYS A 150 2.08 2.58 -21.19
N LYS A 151 3.20 2.42 -21.87
CA LYS A 151 4.51 2.17 -21.24
C LYS A 151 5.19 3.49 -20.90
N ILE A 152 4.80 4.11 -19.80
CA ILE A 152 5.24 5.46 -19.42
C ILE A 152 6.53 5.41 -18.58
N PHE A 153 6.69 4.41 -17.72
CA PHE A 153 7.78 4.34 -16.73
C PHE A 153 9.03 3.57 -17.21
N GLY A 154 9.19 3.36 -18.50
CA GLY A 154 10.33 2.64 -19.07
C GLY A 154 10.26 1.13 -18.95
N GLU A 155 11.40 0.45 -18.96
CA GLU A 155 11.48 -1.01 -18.95
C GLU A 155 11.36 -1.63 -17.56
N ASN A 156 11.77 -0.91 -16.50
CA ASN A 156 11.73 -1.45 -15.15
C ASN A 156 10.31 -1.43 -14.60
N PRO A 157 9.71 -2.60 -14.31
CA PRO A 157 8.34 -2.69 -13.79
C PRO A 157 8.16 -2.00 -12.45
N MET A 158 9.23 -1.90 -11.64
CA MET A 158 9.17 -1.28 -10.32
C MET A 158 9.00 0.24 -10.37
N ASN A 159 9.39 0.89 -11.47
CA ASN A 159 9.26 2.35 -11.57
C ASN A 159 7.80 2.81 -11.48
N ALA A 160 6.90 2.17 -12.21
CA ALA A 160 5.47 2.48 -12.12
C ALA A 160 4.91 2.16 -10.72
N LEU A 161 5.29 1.02 -10.16
CA LEU A 161 4.79 0.56 -8.86
C LEU A 161 5.24 1.47 -7.70
N ASN A 162 6.43 2.02 -7.77
CA ASN A 162 7.00 2.85 -6.71
C ASN A 162 6.57 4.32 -6.79
N HIS A 163 6.02 4.77 -7.91
CA HIS A 163 5.71 6.20 -8.12
C HIS A 163 4.22 6.49 -8.33
N LEU A 164 3.38 5.47 -8.53
CA LEU A 164 1.94 5.65 -8.66
C LEU A 164 1.27 5.54 -7.29
N PRO A 165 0.50 6.56 -6.86
CA PRO A 165 -0.25 6.50 -5.63
C PRO A 165 -1.31 5.41 -5.64
N ALA A 166 -1.41 4.70 -4.55
CA ALA A 166 -2.41 3.65 -4.39
C ALA A 166 -3.83 4.19 -4.52
N ASN A 167 -4.06 5.39 -4.03
CA ASN A 167 -5.37 6.05 -4.07
C ASN A 167 -5.86 6.37 -5.49
N ASP A 168 -4.95 6.51 -6.47
CA ASP A 168 -5.31 6.73 -7.88
C ASP A 168 -5.53 5.42 -8.65
N VAL A 169 -5.13 4.28 -8.09
CA VAL A 169 -5.28 2.98 -8.75
C VAL A 169 -6.74 2.51 -8.67
N VAL A 170 -7.32 2.19 -9.83
CA VAL A 170 -8.65 1.56 -9.93
C VAL A 170 -8.52 0.06 -9.77
N TYR A 171 -7.62 -0.55 -10.54
CA TYR A 171 -7.21 -1.95 -10.42
C TYR A 171 -5.88 -2.21 -11.14
N ILE A 172 -5.23 -3.32 -10.78
CA ILE A 172 -4.02 -3.80 -11.43
C ILE A 172 -4.35 -5.12 -12.11
N SER A 173 -4.05 -5.24 -13.39
CA SER A 173 -4.25 -6.47 -14.16
C SER A 173 -2.91 -7.12 -14.48
N ALA A 174 -2.76 -8.41 -14.21
CA ALA A 174 -1.59 -9.22 -14.58
C ALA A 174 -2.00 -10.24 -15.66
N TYR A 175 -1.33 -10.21 -16.79
CA TYR A 175 -1.59 -11.13 -17.91
C TYR A 175 -0.30 -11.48 -18.65
N ASP A 176 -0.36 -12.52 -19.49
CA ASP A 176 0.74 -12.92 -20.33
C ASP A 176 0.62 -12.28 -21.70
N GLU A 177 1.62 -11.48 -22.10
CA GLU A 177 1.72 -10.85 -23.41
C GLU A 177 2.70 -11.62 -24.29
N ASP A 178 2.36 -11.78 -25.57
CA ASP A 178 3.28 -12.36 -26.54
C ASP A 178 4.38 -11.34 -26.90
N GLU A 179 5.64 -11.73 -26.78
CA GLU A 179 6.82 -10.89 -27.04
C GLU A 179 6.79 -10.19 -28.42
N HIS A 180 6.01 -10.71 -29.34
CA HIS A 180 5.98 -10.28 -30.73
C HIS A 180 4.66 -9.61 -31.17
N LYS A 181 3.81 -9.18 -30.23
CA LYS A 181 2.58 -8.48 -30.58
C LYS A 181 2.81 -7.16 -31.34
N GLU A 182 4.00 -6.57 -31.18
CA GLU A 182 4.44 -5.39 -31.93
C GLU A 182 5.09 -5.74 -33.28
N GLN A 183 5.37 -7.03 -33.55
CA GLN A 183 6.00 -7.51 -34.76
C GLN A 183 5.04 -8.43 -35.50
N THR A 184 4.26 -7.84 -36.39
CA THR A 184 3.27 -8.46 -37.25
C THR A 184 3.74 -9.74 -37.96
N ARG A 185 3.47 -10.92 -37.37
CA ARG A 185 3.25 -12.15 -38.14
C ARG A 185 2.44 -13.17 -37.34
N LYS A 186 1.36 -13.60 -37.96
CA LYS A 186 0.30 -14.46 -37.43
C LYS A 186 0.70 -15.88 -36.99
N ASN A 187 1.94 -16.32 -37.12
CA ASN A 187 2.30 -17.75 -37.00
C ASN A 187 3.54 -18.09 -36.13
N ARG A 188 4.08 -17.19 -35.33
CA ARG A 188 5.10 -17.56 -34.34
C ARG A 188 4.54 -17.42 -32.92
N LYS A 189 4.42 -18.53 -32.21
CA LYS A 189 4.23 -18.54 -30.75
C LYS A 189 5.50 -17.93 -30.12
N GLY A 190 5.45 -16.64 -29.82
CA GLY A 190 6.51 -15.96 -29.07
C GLY A 190 6.56 -16.46 -27.62
N LYS A 191 7.68 -16.21 -26.94
CA LYS A 191 7.77 -16.40 -25.49
C LYS A 191 6.74 -15.48 -24.83
N LYS A 192 5.89 -16.05 -23.98
CA LYS A 192 4.92 -15.27 -23.20
C LYS A 192 5.64 -14.59 -22.05
N ARG A 193 5.40 -13.28 -21.88
CA ARG A 193 5.96 -12.45 -20.81
C ARG A 193 4.84 -12.03 -19.89
N ARG A 194 5.04 -12.16 -18.58
CA ARG A 194 4.12 -11.62 -17.59
C ARG A 194 4.25 -10.11 -17.57
N VAL A 195 3.12 -9.41 -17.72
CA VAL A 195 3.05 -7.96 -17.67
C VAL A 195 1.97 -7.51 -16.69
N LEU A 196 2.17 -6.33 -16.11
CA LEU A 196 1.16 -5.63 -15.32
C LEU A 196 0.58 -4.48 -16.14
N ASN A 197 -0.71 -4.22 -15.98
CA ASN A 197 -1.35 -2.98 -16.41
C ASN A 197 -2.09 -2.37 -15.23
N ILE A 198 -1.70 -1.17 -14.84
CA ILE A 198 -2.30 -0.39 -13.77
C ILE A 198 -3.30 0.55 -14.42
N GLU A 199 -4.57 0.45 -14.07
CA GLU A 199 -5.59 1.41 -14.49
C GLU A 199 -5.80 2.45 -13.41
N THR A 200 -5.72 3.74 -13.79
CA THR A 200 -5.82 4.89 -12.89
C THR A 200 -7.14 5.61 -13.02
N LYS A 201 -7.58 6.28 -11.95
CA LYS A 201 -8.78 7.13 -11.94
C LYS A 201 -8.60 8.34 -12.84
N SER A 202 -7.42 8.96 -12.78
CA SER A 202 -7.05 10.17 -13.51
C SER A 202 -6.80 9.91 -14.99
N LYS A 203 -6.62 8.63 -15.41
CA LYS A 203 -6.17 8.20 -16.73
C LYS A 203 -4.91 8.94 -17.20
N LEU A 204 -4.07 9.35 -16.24
CA LEU A 204 -2.79 10.03 -16.40
C LEU A 204 -2.83 11.25 -17.36
N VAL A 205 -3.95 11.94 -17.46
CA VAL A 205 -4.07 13.14 -18.27
C VAL A 205 -3.69 14.34 -17.42
N ASN A 206 -2.44 14.83 -17.57
CA ASN A 206 -1.92 16.05 -16.93
C ASN A 206 -2.04 16.04 -15.39
N SER A 207 -1.76 14.93 -14.75
CA SER A 207 -1.76 14.85 -13.28
C SER A 207 -0.44 15.36 -12.69
N LYS A 208 -0.55 16.03 -11.55
CA LYS A 208 0.58 16.46 -10.72
C LYS A 208 0.33 15.92 -9.33
N GLU A 209 1.34 15.29 -8.78
CA GLU A 209 1.25 14.70 -7.46
C GLU A 209 2.55 14.85 -6.73
N GLY A 210 2.48 15.01 -5.43
CA GLY A 210 3.65 15.07 -4.58
C GLY A 210 3.28 14.79 -3.14
N ASN A 211 4.25 14.25 -2.42
CA ASN A 211 4.17 14.11 -0.98
C ASN A 211 5.42 14.68 -0.33
N LEU A 212 5.28 15.12 0.89
CA LEU A 212 6.37 15.53 1.77
C LEU A 212 6.19 14.82 3.10
N ILE A 213 7.26 14.18 3.55
CA ILE A 213 7.29 13.46 4.83
C ILE A 213 8.41 14.05 5.67
N ALA A 214 8.10 14.35 6.93
CA ALA A 214 9.08 14.76 7.93
C ALA A 214 8.84 13.97 9.21
N SER A 215 9.90 13.50 9.82
CA SER A 215 9.87 12.78 11.09
C SER A 215 10.99 13.28 12.00
N ILE A 216 10.69 13.36 13.30
CA ILE A 216 11.65 13.66 14.34
C ILE A 216 11.35 12.77 15.54
N GLY A 217 12.39 12.27 16.17
CA GLY A 217 12.31 11.43 17.37
C GLY A 217 13.56 11.55 18.21
N GLY A 218 13.51 11.01 19.42
CA GLY A 218 14.64 10.97 20.33
C GLY A 218 14.70 9.65 21.06
N ASN A 219 15.88 9.31 21.57
CA ASN A 219 16.04 8.13 22.42
C ASN A 219 15.73 8.55 23.88
N MET A 220 14.62 8.06 24.43
CA MET A 220 14.23 8.35 25.82
C MET A 220 15.07 7.58 26.85
N GLU A 221 15.74 6.52 26.45
CA GLU A 221 16.66 5.77 27.30
C GLU A 221 18.09 6.09 26.92
N LYS A 222 18.80 6.76 27.82
CA LYS A 222 20.25 7.00 27.75
C LYS A 222 21.03 5.68 27.94
N LYS A 223 20.98 4.79 26.98
CA LYS A 223 21.88 3.65 26.84
C LYS A 223 22.85 3.93 25.71
N GLN A 224 24.02 4.41 26.08
CA GLN A 224 25.34 4.33 25.42
C GLN A 224 25.35 3.87 23.93
N LEU A 225 24.65 4.55 23.06
CA LEU A 225 24.87 4.48 21.63
C LEU A 225 25.24 5.88 21.19
N ALA A 226 26.48 6.02 20.68
CA ALA A 226 27.10 7.23 20.13
C ALA A 226 26.28 8.54 20.18
N ASP A 227 26.90 9.66 20.39
CA ASP A 227 26.41 11.03 20.64
C ASP A 227 25.24 11.60 19.83
N HIS A 228 24.39 10.73 19.22
CA HIS A 228 23.29 11.12 18.34
C HIS A 228 21.93 10.79 18.96
N ASP A 229 21.50 11.62 19.91
CA ASP A 229 20.21 11.44 20.61
C ASP A 229 19.01 11.80 19.72
N VAL A 230 19.18 12.63 18.71
CA VAL A 230 18.10 13.09 17.83
C VAL A 230 18.06 12.27 16.54
N ARG A 231 16.92 11.67 16.28
CA ARG A 231 16.62 10.96 15.05
C ARG A 231 15.67 11.79 14.18
N TYR A 232 15.98 11.92 12.92
CA TYR A 232 15.18 12.70 11.99
C TYR A 232 15.13 12.07 10.61
N GLY A 233 14.10 12.41 9.88
CA GLY A 233 13.97 12.08 8.48
C GLY A 233 13.14 13.13 7.77
N ILE A 234 13.59 13.53 6.59
CA ILE A 234 12.85 14.39 5.69
C ILE A 234 12.95 13.81 4.29
N GLY A 235 11.84 13.79 3.58
CA GLY A 235 11.81 13.29 2.22
C GLY A 235 10.54 13.66 1.50
N GLY A 236 10.54 13.51 0.19
CA GLY A 236 9.39 13.80 -0.62
C GLY A 236 9.54 13.28 -2.04
N THR A 237 8.41 13.21 -2.71
CA THR A 237 8.31 12.90 -4.13
C THR A 237 7.46 13.95 -4.82
N PHE A 238 7.80 14.22 -6.06
CA PHE A 238 6.98 15.01 -6.96
C PHE A 238 6.93 14.32 -8.32
N ASN A 239 5.73 14.07 -8.79
CA ASN A 239 5.47 13.40 -10.06
C ASN A 239 4.60 14.30 -10.94
N PHE A 240 4.99 14.44 -12.17
CA PHE A 240 4.19 15.08 -13.21
C PHE A 240 4.00 14.09 -14.36
N PHE A 241 2.75 13.79 -14.65
CA PHE A 241 2.34 12.88 -15.72
C PHE A 241 1.55 13.63 -16.77
N SER A 242 1.90 13.44 -18.02
CA SER A 242 1.09 13.85 -19.14
C SER A 242 1.09 12.76 -20.22
N GLU A 243 0.22 12.87 -21.22
CA GLU A 243 0.19 11.91 -22.33
C GLU A 243 1.55 11.69 -23.02
N LYS A 244 2.42 12.68 -22.98
CA LYS A 244 3.70 12.67 -23.72
C LYS A 244 4.93 12.78 -22.84
N MET A 245 4.78 13.13 -21.56
CA MET A 245 5.92 13.42 -20.69
C MET A 245 5.68 12.91 -19.28
N LEU A 246 6.72 12.32 -18.71
CA LEU A 246 6.83 11.97 -17.32
C LEU A 246 8.00 12.74 -16.71
N VAL A 247 7.78 13.32 -15.54
CA VAL A 247 8.83 13.83 -14.66
C VAL A 247 8.56 13.26 -13.28
N ALA A 248 9.52 12.54 -12.72
CA ALA A 248 9.44 12.05 -11.34
C ALA A 248 10.70 12.49 -10.61
N ILE A 249 10.52 13.18 -9.49
CA ILE A 249 11.59 13.67 -8.61
C ILE A 249 11.36 13.10 -7.24
N ASN A 250 12.42 12.60 -6.62
CA ASN A 250 12.40 12.14 -5.24
C ASN A 250 13.66 12.61 -4.52
N ALA A 251 13.52 12.91 -3.24
CA ALA A 251 14.65 13.25 -2.38
C ALA A 251 14.36 12.79 -0.95
N MET A 252 15.41 12.41 -0.24
CA MET A 252 15.32 11.96 1.14
C MET A 252 16.64 12.18 1.86
N HIS A 253 16.54 12.56 3.13
CA HIS A 253 17.67 12.60 4.04
C HIS A 253 17.21 12.13 5.43
N ASN A 254 17.94 11.18 6.03
CA ASN A 254 17.57 10.66 7.35
C ASN A 254 18.77 10.06 8.11
N ASN A 255 18.61 9.98 9.44
CA ASN A 255 19.51 9.23 10.32
C ASN A 255 18.76 8.11 11.10
N LEU A 256 17.73 7.53 10.49
CA LEU A 256 16.84 6.53 11.08
C LEU A 256 17.36 5.09 10.96
N ASN A 257 18.64 4.87 10.65
CA ASN A 257 19.23 3.57 10.35
C ASN A 257 18.56 2.83 9.19
N ARG A 258 18.11 3.57 8.18
CA ARG A 258 17.39 3.04 7.02
C ARG A 258 17.99 3.56 5.73
N ALA A 259 18.60 2.66 5.00
CA ALA A 259 19.03 2.90 3.63
C ALA A 259 17.86 2.63 2.68
N THR A 260 16.92 3.57 2.59
CA THR A 260 15.81 3.45 1.67
C THR A 260 15.76 4.64 0.73
N ASN A 261 15.49 4.37 -0.53
CA ASN A 261 15.26 5.35 -1.56
C ASN A 261 13.76 5.70 -1.74
N GLN A 262 12.93 5.32 -0.77
CA GLN A 262 11.49 5.59 -0.77
C GLN A 262 11.09 6.33 0.50
N PRO A 263 10.53 7.55 0.40
CA PRO A 263 10.09 8.34 1.55
C PRO A 263 9.05 7.61 2.43
N GLN A 264 8.18 6.81 1.83
CA GLN A 264 7.13 6.08 2.53
C GLN A 264 7.67 5.03 3.51
N MET A 265 8.90 4.56 3.32
CA MET A 265 9.51 3.58 4.21
C MET A 265 9.99 4.14 5.56
N PHE A 266 9.86 5.43 5.83
CA PHE A 266 10.16 6.00 7.15
C PHE A 266 9.29 5.40 8.27
N LEU A 267 8.09 4.97 7.94
CA LEU A 267 7.11 4.46 8.91
C LEU A 267 7.23 2.94 9.18
N SER A 268 8.06 2.21 8.42
CA SER A 268 8.21 0.78 8.62
C SER A 268 9.12 0.44 9.81
N THR A 269 8.65 -0.39 10.73
CA THR A 269 9.28 -0.73 12.03
C THR A 269 10.28 -1.90 11.98
N LYS A 270 10.92 -2.21 10.87
CA LYS A 270 11.85 -3.35 10.80
C LYS A 270 13.18 -3.03 11.48
N ASN A 271 13.43 -3.77 12.56
CA ASN A 271 14.63 -3.94 13.38
C ASN A 271 15.65 -2.79 13.44
N PRO A 272 15.79 -2.14 14.58
CA PRO A 272 16.89 -1.22 14.83
C PRO A 272 18.20 -2.00 14.78
N SER A 273 19.07 -1.70 13.83
CA SER A 273 20.45 -2.16 13.89
C SER A 273 21.19 -1.40 14.98
N GLN A 274 22.18 -2.03 15.62
CA GLN A 274 23.06 -1.38 16.61
C GLN A 274 24.00 -0.34 15.98
N THR A 275 23.92 -0.11 14.69
CA THR A 275 24.71 0.83 13.90
C THR A 275 23.98 2.15 13.72
N TYR A 276 24.68 3.25 13.85
CA TYR A 276 24.21 4.56 13.40
C TYR A 276 24.39 4.66 11.89
N SER A 277 23.37 5.16 11.19
CA SER A 277 23.50 5.47 9.78
C SER A 277 22.80 6.76 9.39
N GLU A 278 23.48 7.56 8.58
CA GLU A 278 22.95 8.75 7.93
C GLU A 278 22.85 8.49 6.43
N ASN A 279 21.68 8.70 5.86
CA ASN A 279 21.42 8.37 4.47
C ASN A 279 20.82 9.56 3.74
N SER A 280 21.33 9.83 2.56
CA SER A 280 20.78 10.81 1.62
C SER A 280 20.53 10.13 0.29
N PHE A 281 19.40 10.41 -0.29
CA PHE A 281 19.03 9.94 -1.62
C PHE A 281 18.38 11.08 -2.41
N GLY A 282 18.65 11.14 -3.69
CA GLY A 282 17.99 12.05 -4.61
C GLY A 282 17.92 11.44 -6.01
N GLY A 283 16.82 11.64 -6.68
CA GLY A 283 16.63 11.11 -8.02
C GLY A 283 15.69 11.95 -8.88
N ILE A 284 15.95 11.94 -10.17
CA ILE A 284 15.08 12.51 -11.19
C ILE A 284 14.96 11.50 -12.33
N ASN A 285 13.73 11.25 -12.76
CA ASN A 285 13.42 10.45 -13.94
C ASN A 285 12.63 11.31 -14.92
N LEU A 286 13.05 11.31 -16.16
CA LEU A 286 12.44 12.06 -17.25
C LEU A 286 12.14 11.11 -18.39
N SER A 287 10.96 11.19 -18.96
CA SER A 287 10.63 10.52 -20.22
C SER A 287 9.74 11.40 -21.07
N ARG A 288 10.01 11.43 -22.36
CA ARG A 288 9.16 12.11 -23.34
C ARG A 288 8.96 11.23 -24.56
N ARG A 289 7.68 11.01 -24.90
CA ARG A 289 7.25 10.17 -26.01
C ARG A 289 6.50 11.01 -27.05
N TRP A 290 6.82 10.78 -28.29
CA TRP A 290 6.13 11.34 -29.45
C TRP A 290 5.52 10.16 -30.22
N GLU A 291 4.21 10.13 -30.36
CA GLU A 291 3.47 9.13 -31.08
C GLU A 291 2.89 9.78 -32.36
N LYS A 292 3.10 9.14 -33.53
CA LYS A 292 2.58 9.64 -34.82
C LYS A 292 1.31 8.90 -35.22
N GLU A 293 1.29 7.59 -35.06
CA GLU A 293 0.20 6.70 -35.37
C GLU A 293 0.23 5.55 -34.35
N THR A 294 -0.85 4.81 -34.24
CA THR A 294 -0.91 3.68 -33.31
C THR A 294 0.22 2.68 -33.59
N GLY A 295 1.15 2.54 -32.64
CA GLY A 295 2.29 1.64 -32.73
C GLY A 295 3.59 2.29 -33.26
N PHE A 296 3.57 3.52 -33.80
CA PHE A 296 4.80 4.23 -34.20
C PHE A 296 5.12 5.36 -33.24
N TYR A 297 6.29 5.29 -32.62
CA TYR A 297 6.69 6.26 -31.62
C TYR A 297 8.18 6.54 -31.63
N LYS A 298 8.57 7.65 -30.98
CA LYS A 298 9.92 7.97 -30.53
C LYS A 298 9.85 8.31 -29.06
N GLU A 299 10.79 7.84 -28.27
CA GLU A 299 10.88 8.13 -26.84
C GLU A 299 12.31 8.41 -26.45
N ILE A 300 12.49 9.45 -25.64
CA ILE A 300 13.75 9.76 -24.96
C ILE A 300 13.47 9.64 -23.47
N LYS A 301 14.33 8.93 -22.77
CA LYS A 301 14.29 8.78 -21.31
C LYS A 301 15.64 9.13 -20.72
N GLY A 302 15.63 9.67 -19.53
CA GLY A 302 16.81 9.97 -18.77
C GLY A 302 16.53 9.85 -17.28
N SER A 303 17.50 9.37 -16.54
CA SER A 303 17.44 9.35 -15.10
C SER A 303 18.80 9.69 -14.49
N TYR A 304 18.75 10.34 -13.35
CA TYR A 304 19.90 10.54 -12.49
C TYR A 304 19.53 10.20 -11.08
N GLN A 305 20.38 9.45 -10.40
CA GLN A 305 20.21 9.06 -9.01
C GLN A 305 21.50 9.31 -8.26
N PHE A 306 21.37 9.87 -7.07
CA PHE A 306 22.43 10.05 -6.08
C PHE A 306 22.07 9.30 -4.82
N ALA A 307 23.00 8.55 -4.26
CA ALA A 307 22.85 7.91 -2.98
C ALA A 307 24.12 8.13 -2.15
N ARG A 308 23.95 8.58 -0.92
CA ARG A 308 25.01 8.66 0.08
C ARG A 308 24.58 7.92 1.33
N SER A 309 25.48 7.13 1.88
CA SER A 309 25.31 6.49 3.17
C SER A 309 26.58 6.68 3.99
N ALA A 310 26.44 7.08 5.24
CA ALA A 310 27.48 7.08 6.24
C ALA A 310 27.03 6.19 7.39
N THR A 311 27.81 5.19 7.74
CA THR A 311 27.50 4.24 8.82
C THR A 311 28.61 4.23 9.85
N GLU A 312 28.25 4.19 11.11
CA GLU A 312 29.14 4.05 12.24
C GLU A 312 28.69 2.86 13.09
N ALA A 313 29.59 1.94 13.34
CA ALA A 313 29.36 0.77 14.17
C ALA A 313 30.43 0.73 15.28
N ASN A 314 29.99 0.68 16.52
CA ASN A 314 30.83 0.53 17.70
C ASN A 314 30.47 -0.78 18.38
N THR A 315 31.45 -1.65 18.53
CA THR A 315 31.28 -2.93 19.21
C THR A 315 32.30 -3.05 20.34
N ARG A 316 31.82 -3.39 21.51
CA ARG A 316 32.66 -3.72 22.67
C ARG A 316 32.39 -5.15 23.08
N THR A 317 33.42 -5.96 23.09
CA THR A 317 33.36 -7.34 23.57
C THR A 317 34.30 -7.47 24.77
N GLU A 318 33.77 -7.91 25.88
CA GLU A 318 34.51 -8.13 27.10
C GLU A 318 34.34 -9.59 27.54
N GLN A 319 35.43 -10.26 27.78
CA GLN A 319 35.48 -11.64 28.24
C GLN A 319 36.37 -11.72 29.48
N GLU A 320 35.84 -12.26 30.56
CA GLU A 320 36.58 -12.51 31.78
C GLU A 320 36.70 -14.01 32.04
N TYR A 321 37.89 -14.44 32.33
CA TYR A 321 38.20 -15.81 32.72
C TYR A 321 38.65 -15.76 34.20
N PHE A 322 37.85 -16.36 35.06
CA PHE A 322 38.12 -16.37 36.49
C PHE A 322 39.32 -17.27 36.78
N ALA A 323 40.14 -16.86 37.77
CA ALA A 323 41.25 -17.63 38.26
C ALA A 323 40.77 -18.98 38.84
N THR A 324 41.53 -20.03 38.54
CA THR A 324 41.36 -21.36 39.14
C THR A 324 42.71 -21.81 39.70
N ASP A 325 42.76 -22.90 40.45
CA ASP A 325 44.02 -23.43 40.97
C ASP A 325 45.10 -23.73 39.92
N ALA A 326 44.68 -23.84 38.64
CA ALA A 326 45.56 -24.15 37.52
C ALA A 326 45.76 -22.96 36.54
N PHE A 327 44.98 -21.90 36.64
CA PHE A 327 44.99 -20.80 35.67
C PHE A 327 44.81 -19.44 36.36
N TRP A 328 45.55 -18.45 35.87
CA TRP A 328 45.49 -17.07 36.29
C TRP A 328 44.23 -16.37 35.79
N GLN A 329 43.77 -15.34 36.48
CA GLN A 329 42.68 -14.51 36.00
C GLN A 329 43.10 -13.80 34.72
N LYS A 330 42.25 -13.87 33.70
CA LYS A 330 42.45 -13.23 32.40
C LYS A 330 41.22 -12.44 32.00
N SER A 331 41.45 -11.24 31.47
CA SER A 331 40.41 -10.47 30.83
C SER A 331 40.84 -10.09 29.41
N TYR A 332 39.86 -10.09 28.51
CA TYR A 332 40.04 -9.70 27.13
C TYR A 332 38.98 -8.65 26.81
N LEU A 333 39.44 -7.46 26.44
CA LEU A 333 38.57 -6.36 25.98
C LEU A 333 38.90 -6.05 24.53
N ASN A 334 37.92 -6.19 23.65
CA ASN A 334 37.99 -5.81 22.23
C ASN A 334 37.00 -4.69 21.98
N GLN A 335 37.52 -3.52 21.59
CA GLN A 335 36.76 -2.37 21.17
C GLN A 335 36.99 -2.21 19.66
N TYR A 336 35.92 -2.25 18.92
CA TYR A 336 35.94 -2.15 17.47
C TYR A 336 35.02 -1.01 17.01
N GLN A 337 35.60 -0.04 16.33
CA GLN A 337 34.91 1.10 15.72
C GLN A 337 35.12 1.02 14.21
N ASN A 338 34.02 1.06 13.46
CA ASN A 338 34.05 1.05 12.02
C ASN A 338 33.17 2.15 11.47
N THR A 339 33.76 3.01 10.65
CA THR A 339 33.05 4.06 9.93
C THR A 339 33.16 3.80 8.44
N ASN A 340 32.01 3.68 7.79
CA ASN A 340 31.95 3.53 6.33
C ASN A 340 31.18 4.70 5.73
N GLN A 341 31.72 5.26 4.66
CA GLN A 341 31.06 6.26 3.84
C GLN A 341 30.97 5.75 2.41
N TYR A 342 29.84 5.97 1.80
CA TYR A 342 29.52 5.49 0.46
C TYR A 342 28.76 6.56 -0.30
N ASN A 343 29.25 6.93 -1.48
CA ASN A 343 28.60 7.86 -2.39
C ASN A 343 28.47 7.21 -3.75
N LYS A 344 27.26 7.11 -4.26
CA LYS A 344 26.97 6.53 -5.59
C LYS A 344 26.19 7.51 -6.43
N HIS A 345 26.62 7.66 -7.67
CA HIS A 345 25.90 8.38 -8.70
C HIS A 345 25.59 7.40 -9.83
N THR A 346 24.37 7.41 -10.30
CA THR A 346 23.95 6.62 -11.46
C THR A 346 23.21 7.53 -12.43
N MET A 347 23.67 7.56 -13.66
CA MET A 347 23.03 8.27 -14.76
C MET A 347 22.65 7.25 -15.83
N SER A 348 21.38 7.27 -16.26
CA SER A 348 20.93 6.43 -17.37
C SER A 348 20.25 7.30 -18.42
N THR A 349 20.52 7.01 -19.68
CA THR A 349 19.85 7.65 -20.82
C THR A 349 19.39 6.56 -21.77
N GLY A 350 18.26 6.78 -22.42
CA GLY A 350 17.73 5.84 -23.38
C GLY A 350 16.99 6.54 -24.50
N PHE A 351 17.12 5.99 -25.67
CA PHE A 351 16.35 6.34 -26.84
C PHE A 351 15.68 5.10 -27.39
N SER A 352 14.38 5.16 -27.62
CA SER A 352 13.66 4.09 -28.30
C SER A 352 12.80 4.66 -29.42
N MET A 353 12.75 3.94 -30.53
CA MET A 353 12.01 4.34 -31.71
C MET A 353 11.41 3.09 -32.35
N ASN A 354 10.13 3.14 -32.66
CA ASN A 354 9.47 2.21 -33.58
C ASN A 354 8.92 3.03 -34.77
N ASP A 355 9.44 2.77 -35.95
CA ASP A 355 9.13 3.52 -37.16
C ASP A 355 9.01 2.59 -38.36
N LYS A 356 8.05 2.85 -39.24
CA LYS A 356 7.82 2.03 -40.44
C LYS A 356 9.04 1.96 -41.38
N LYS A 357 9.75 3.09 -41.50
CA LYS A 357 10.94 3.21 -42.35
C LYS A 357 12.18 2.59 -41.73
N TRP A 358 12.39 2.82 -40.41
CA TRP A 358 13.62 2.50 -39.72
C TRP A 358 13.54 1.21 -38.90
N GLY A 359 12.31 0.70 -38.64
CA GLY A 359 12.09 -0.44 -37.76
C GLY A 359 12.12 -0.06 -36.30
N ASN A 360 12.45 -1.00 -35.44
CA ASN A 360 12.57 -0.80 -33.99
C ASN A 360 14.04 -0.61 -33.61
N LEU A 361 14.36 0.52 -32.98
CA LEU A 361 15.69 0.86 -32.49
C LEU A 361 15.59 1.20 -31.01
N ILE A 362 16.45 0.57 -30.21
CA ILE A 362 16.60 0.86 -28.78
C ILE A 362 18.08 1.11 -28.52
N ILE A 363 18.38 2.21 -27.84
CA ILE A 363 19.72 2.59 -27.40
C ILE A 363 19.61 2.93 -25.91
N ASP A 364 20.34 2.24 -25.08
CA ASP A 364 20.42 2.50 -23.65
C ASP A 364 21.88 2.68 -23.24
N TYR A 365 22.12 3.63 -22.34
CA TYR A 365 23.43 3.87 -21.73
C TYR A 365 23.27 4.14 -20.24
N THR A 366 24.12 3.53 -19.45
CA THR A 366 24.18 3.72 -17.99
C THR A 366 25.63 3.95 -17.55
N LEU A 367 25.82 4.99 -16.75
CA LEU A 367 27.06 5.31 -16.05
C LEU A 367 26.80 5.26 -14.56
N SER A 368 27.57 4.46 -13.85
CA SER A 368 27.54 4.40 -12.39
C SER A 368 28.92 4.69 -11.85
N THR A 369 29.03 5.62 -10.90
CA THR A 369 30.26 5.89 -10.18
C THR A 369 30.02 5.68 -8.70
N ASN A 370 30.98 5.07 -8.03
CA ASN A 370 30.93 4.83 -6.61
C ASN A 370 32.24 5.27 -5.96
N HIS A 371 32.13 5.93 -4.83
CA HIS A 371 33.25 6.29 -3.97
C HIS A 371 32.96 5.82 -2.57
N SER A 372 33.83 4.98 -2.01
CA SER A 372 33.73 4.45 -0.65
C SER A 372 34.95 4.81 0.18
N LYS A 373 34.71 5.17 1.42
CA LYS A 373 35.76 5.36 2.44
C LYS A 373 35.43 4.49 3.63
N GLN A 374 36.40 3.77 4.12
CA GLN A 374 36.29 2.97 5.34
C GLN A 374 37.39 3.36 6.31
N HIS A 375 37.02 3.52 7.56
CA HIS A 375 37.94 3.71 8.67
C HIS A 375 37.60 2.70 9.75
N THR A 376 38.59 1.89 10.13
CA THR A 376 38.45 0.90 11.20
C THR A 376 39.49 1.16 12.25
N LEU A 377 39.05 1.25 13.48
CA LEU A 377 39.89 1.30 14.67
C LEU A 377 39.55 0.11 15.55
N GLN A 378 40.51 -0.73 15.81
CA GLN A 378 40.36 -1.85 16.73
C GLN A 378 41.38 -1.72 17.86
N GLN A 379 40.94 -1.75 19.08
CA GLN A 379 41.77 -1.77 20.28
C GLN A 379 41.52 -3.08 21.02
N ILE A 380 42.57 -3.84 21.23
CA ILE A 380 42.53 -5.10 21.96
C ILE A 380 43.38 -4.91 23.23
N THR A 381 42.76 -5.09 24.38
CA THR A 381 43.44 -5.07 25.65
C THR A 381 43.36 -6.44 26.30
N ASN A 382 44.48 -7.05 26.55
CA ASN A 382 44.62 -8.30 27.29
C ASN A 382 45.17 -7.98 28.68
N SER A 383 44.56 -8.52 29.70
CA SER A 383 45.02 -8.42 31.07
C SER A 383 45.22 -9.82 31.65
N ILE A 384 46.36 -10.07 32.24
CA ILE A 384 46.68 -11.29 32.98
C ILE A 384 47.18 -10.82 34.34
N ASP A 385 46.41 -11.06 35.38
CA ASP A 385 46.60 -10.48 36.70
C ASP A 385 46.77 -8.94 36.62
N GLU A 386 47.89 -8.40 37.07
CA GLU A 386 48.18 -6.96 37.05
C GLU A 386 48.85 -6.48 35.74
N ILE A 387 49.16 -7.39 34.82
CA ILE A 387 49.87 -7.06 33.58
C ILE A 387 48.85 -6.81 32.47
N GLN A 388 48.87 -5.61 31.90
CA GLN A 388 48.05 -5.23 30.75
C GLN A 388 48.91 -5.05 29.49
N SER A 389 48.40 -5.57 28.38
CA SER A 389 48.95 -5.30 27.04
C SER A 389 47.84 -4.79 26.13
N THR A 390 48.09 -3.68 25.45
CA THR A 390 47.14 -3.09 24.52
C THR A 390 47.74 -3.04 23.13
N GLY A 391 47.02 -3.61 22.18
CA GLY A 391 47.27 -3.50 20.73
C GLY A 391 46.24 -2.62 20.07
N ILE A 392 46.71 -1.73 19.21
CA ILE A 392 45.83 -0.86 18.38
C ILE A 392 46.05 -1.19 16.91
N LEU A 393 45.00 -1.49 16.19
CA LEU A 393 44.98 -1.65 14.74
C LEU A 393 44.11 -0.56 14.11
N GLN A 394 44.70 0.24 13.25
CA GLN A 394 44.00 1.24 12.49
C GLN A 394 44.11 0.90 11.00
N GLN A 395 42.98 0.87 10.31
CA GLN A 395 42.94 0.59 8.89
C GLN A 395 42.08 1.63 8.19
N ASN A 396 42.62 2.20 7.10
CA ASN A 396 41.91 3.11 6.25
C ASN A 396 41.80 2.50 4.85
N GLY A 397 40.58 2.52 4.30
CA GLY A 397 40.30 2.09 2.95
C GLY A 397 39.66 3.22 2.13
N ASN A 398 40.11 3.39 0.92
CA ASN A 398 39.54 4.35 -0.02
C ASN A 398 39.32 3.63 -1.37
N GLY A 399 38.08 3.51 -1.80
CA GLY A 399 37.70 2.82 -3.03
C GLY A 399 36.96 3.75 -4.01
N LYS A 400 37.32 3.68 -5.27
CA LYS A 400 36.59 4.33 -6.34
C LYS A 400 36.28 3.29 -7.40
N SER A 401 35.04 3.24 -7.86
CA SER A 401 34.66 2.39 -8.98
C SER A 401 33.78 3.15 -9.96
N GLN A 402 33.95 2.81 -11.22
CA GLN A 402 33.16 3.34 -12.31
C GLN A 402 32.71 2.18 -13.19
N GLU A 403 31.44 2.18 -13.54
CA GLU A 403 30.85 1.18 -14.40
C GLU A 403 30.09 1.90 -15.54
N MET A 404 30.36 1.48 -16.75
CA MET A 404 29.71 1.96 -17.96
C MET A 404 29.06 0.79 -18.67
N GLN A 405 27.79 0.92 -19.00
CA GLN A 405 27.06 -0.07 -19.78
C GLN A 405 26.34 0.63 -20.93
N GLY A 406 26.43 0.07 -22.12
CA GLY A 406 25.74 0.53 -23.30
C GLY A 406 25.11 -0.63 -24.05
N ALA A 407 23.91 -0.46 -24.54
CA ALA A 407 23.21 -1.44 -25.35
C ALA A 407 22.56 -0.77 -26.56
N VAL A 408 22.70 -1.39 -27.72
CA VAL A 408 22.01 -1.01 -28.94
C VAL A 408 21.32 -2.24 -29.50
N SER A 409 20.03 -2.13 -29.71
CA SER A 409 19.23 -3.18 -30.35
C SER A 409 18.47 -2.57 -31.53
N TRP A 410 18.66 -3.12 -32.69
CA TRP A 410 17.94 -2.73 -33.88
C TRP A 410 17.30 -3.94 -34.55
N ASN A 411 16.04 -3.81 -34.96
CA ASN A 411 15.27 -4.85 -35.59
C ASN A 411 14.40 -4.26 -36.71
N LYS A 412 14.43 -4.90 -37.89
CA LYS A 412 13.63 -4.48 -39.03
C LYS A 412 13.25 -5.66 -39.94
N PHE A 413 12.02 -5.63 -40.42
CA PHE A 413 11.54 -6.55 -41.46
C PHE A 413 11.71 -5.94 -42.85
N PHE A 414 12.30 -6.70 -43.76
CA PHE A 414 12.33 -6.43 -45.19
C PHE A 414 11.66 -7.59 -45.92
N GLY A 415 10.42 -7.40 -46.34
CA GLY A 415 9.60 -8.49 -46.86
C GLY A 415 9.44 -9.62 -45.83
N ASP A 416 9.88 -10.83 -46.19
CA ASP A 416 9.82 -12.00 -45.31
C ASP A 416 11.02 -12.17 -44.37
N TRP A 417 12.04 -11.34 -44.52
CA TRP A 417 13.27 -11.41 -43.75
C TRP A 417 13.26 -10.48 -42.57
N ASN A 418 13.68 -11.01 -41.42
CA ASN A 418 13.87 -10.20 -40.20
C ASN A 418 15.35 -10.02 -39.94
N TYR A 419 15.80 -8.80 -39.90
CA TYR A 419 17.17 -8.42 -39.58
C TYR A 419 17.20 -7.88 -38.16
N SER A 420 18.12 -8.39 -37.37
CA SER A 420 18.36 -7.88 -36.00
C SER A 420 19.85 -7.68 -35.76
N VAL A 421 20.19 -6.57 -35.14
CA VAL A 421 21.54 -6.25 -34.70
C VAL A 421 21.45 -5.90 -33.21
N ASN A 422 22.28 -6.61 -32.42
CA ASN A 422 22.39 -6.34 -30.97
C ASN A 422 23.87 -6.12 -30.66
N ALA A 423 24.19 -5.02 -30.03
CA ALA A 423 25.53 -4.71 -29.56
C ALA A 423 25.46 -4.30 -28.09
N ASN A 424 26.33 -4.86 -27.27
CA ASN A 424 26.45 -4.52 -25.86
C ASN A 424 27.90 -4.10 -25.58
N TYR A 425 28.04 -3.07 -24.77
CA TYR A 425 29.29 -2.59 -24.24
C TYR A 425 29.22 -2.56 -22.72
N SER A 426 30.26 -3.07 -22.07
CA SER A 426 30.41 -2.99 -20.63
C SER A 426 31.87 -2.73 -20.30
N ASN A 427 32.11 -1.74 -19.46
CA ASN A 427 33.43 -1.43 -18.93
C ASN A 427 33.31 -1.15 -17.44
N SER A 428 34.15 -1.81 -16.64
CA SER A 428 34.22 -1.61 -15.20
C SER A 428 35.65 -1.33 -14.80
N SER A 429 35.85 -0.27 -14.05
CA SER A 429 37.13 0.13 -13.48
C SER A 429 36.98 0.30 -11.97
N SER A 430 37.88 -0.29 -11.22
CA SER A 430 37.92 -0.17 -9.76
C SER A 430 39.36 0.10 -9.31
N ASN A 431 39.51 1.10 -8.43
CA ASN A 431 40.78 1.42 -7.78
C ASN A 431 40.55 1.54 -6.27
N GLY A 432 41.40 0.91 -5.47
CA GLY A 432 41.30 0.93 -4.01
C GLY A 432 42.68 0.98 -3.37
N GLU A 433 42.80 1.80 -2.34
CA GLU A 433 44.00 1.89 -1.50
C GLU A 433 43.62 1.52 -0.07
N ASN A 434 44.41 0.66 0.56
CA ASN A 434 44.29 0.29 1.96
C ASN A 434 45.61 0.63 2.66
N THR A 435 45.56 1.43 3.71
CA THR A 435 46.69 1.72 4.61
C THR A 435 46.39 1.15 5.99
N LYS A 436 47.40 0.48 6.56
CA LYS A 436 47.32 -0.07 7.90
C LYS A 436 48.18 0.74 8.83
#